data_b4a67f624e473ca31efd676fb9ff4abf
#
_entry.id   b4a67f624e473ca31efd676fb9ff4abf
#
_cell.length_a   1.000
_cell.length_b   1.000
_cell.length_c   1.000
_cell.angle_alpha   90.00
_cell.angle_beta   90.00
_cell.angle_gamma   90.00
#
_symmetry.space_group_name_H-M   'P 1'
#
loop_
_entity.id
_entity.type
_entity.pdbx_description
1 polymer ?
#
loop_
_entity_poly.entity_id
_entity_poly.type
_entity_poly.pdbx_seq_one_letter_code
_entity_poly.pdbx_strand_id
1 'polypeptide(L)'
;SATHAINTALFSLFTASSTSQVTAADLHRPPDTSVAVAFPSLSQEQKKELSGIAQRIVAPGKGILAADESTGTMGKRFQNIKVENNEENRRSFRELLFSTDPSIADCVGGVILFHETLYQKSDSGKLFPLVIRDKGIVVGIKVDKGTAGLNGTDGETTTQGLDGLGERCAQYKKDGCDFAKWRSVLKISDGCPSALAIAENANGLARYASICQQNGLVPIVEPEILLDGNHDLQRCQYVTEKVLAAVYKALSDHHVYLEGTLLKPNMVTAGHSCTKKYTPQEVAMATVTALRRTVPASVPGICFLSGGQSEEEASTNLSAINQVPLHRPWKLTFSYGRALQASALAAWQGKAANKAAAQEAFRSRAKINGLAAKGEYKPSSSSDKASMQSLYTASYIY
;
A
#
# COMPACT_ATOMS: atom_id res chain seq x y z
N SER A 1 52.44 -3.10 47.70
CA SER A 1 52.47 -1.66 47.50
C SER A 1 52.38 -1.21 46.04
N ALA A 2 51.88 -2.03 45.17
CA ALA A 2 51.66 -1.65 43.77
C ALA A 2 50.20 -1.23 43.48
N THR A 3 49.34 -1.30 44.46
CA THR A 3 47.89 -1.01 44.32
C THR A 3 47.51 0.46 44.60
N HIS A 4 48.45 1.27 45.11
CA HIS A 4 48.20 2.68 45.44
C HIS A 4 48.58 3.66 44.31
N ALA A 5 49.38 3.24 43.33
CA ALA A 5 49.82 4.10 42.23
C ALA A 5 48.86 4.11 41.02
N ILE A 6 47.93 3.16 40.94
CA ILE A 6 46.99 3.06 39.80
C ILE A 6 45.72 3.91 40.01
N ASN A 7 45.37 4.21 41.28
CA ASN A 7 44.20 5.03 41.57
C ASN A 7 44.42 6.54 41.47
N THR A 8 45.67 7.02 41.43
CA THR A 8 45.97 8.46 41.32
C THR A 8 46.09 8.93 39.85
N ALA A 9 46.37 8.01 38.92
CA ALA A 9 46.49 8.34 37.52
C ALA A 9 45.14 8.38 36.76
N LEU A 10 44.11 7.76 37.31
CA LEU A 10 42.76 7.77 36.73
C LEU A 10 41.89 8.95 37.13
N PHE A 11 42.31 9.71 38.17
CA PHE A 11 41.57 10.90 38.63
C PHE A 11 42.05 12.20 37.98
N SER A 12 43.21 12.23 37.32
CA SER A 12 43.72 13.43 36.66
C SER A 12 43.35 13.58 35.18
N LEU A 13 42.65 12.62 34.62
CA LEU A 13 42.15 12.67 33.23
C LEU A 13 40.71 13.15 33.10
N PHE A 14 40.03 13.44 34.19
CA PHE A 14 38.61 13.90 34.17
C PHE A 14 38.41 15.35 34.62
N THR A 15 39.46 16.17 34.78
CA THR A 15 39.32 17.57 35.21
C THR A 15 39.71 18.62 34.15
N ALA A 16 39.56 18.28 32.87
CA ALA A 16 39.65 19.27 31.79
C ALA A 16 38.45 19.13 30.85
N SER A 17 37.24 19.09 31.42
CA SER A 17 36.01 19.34 30.66
C SER A 17 35.64 20.79 30.93
N SER A 18 35.92 21.66 29.97
CA SER A 18 35.34 23.00 29.92
C SER A 18 33.81 22.80 29.81
N THR A 19 33.11 22.96 30.92
CA THR A 19 31.68 23.19 30.92
C THR A 19 31.43 24.54 30.24
N SER A 20 31.29 24.54 28.92
CA SER A 20 30.63 25.64 28.22
C SER A 20 29.22 25.72 28.78
N GLN A 21 28.96 26.73 29.61
CA GLN A 21 27.60 27.06 30.03
C GLN A 21 26.82 27.40 28.76
N VAL A 22 25.83 26.53 28.41
CA VAL A 22 24.87 26.85 27.37
C VAL A 22 24.05 28.04 27.86
N THR A 23 24.25 29.19 27.26
CA THR A 23 23.52 30.40 27.62
C THR A 23 22.14 30.39 26.99
N ALA A 24 21.19 31.15 27.55
CA ALA A 24 19.87 31.33 26.98
C ALA A 24 19.89 31.86 25.53
N ALA A 25 21.00 32.52 25.14
CA ALA A 25 21.24 32.97 23.77
C ALA A 25 21.53 31.81 22.79
N ASP A 26 22.09 30.69 23.27
CA ASP A 26 22.37 29.52 22.44
C ASP A 26 21.10 28.73 22.12
N LEU A 27 20.06 28.87 22.95
CA LEU A 27 18.73 28.26 22.71
C LEU A 27 17.91 28.99 21.67
N HIS A 28 18.27 30.22 21.30
CA HIS A 28 17.58 31.08 20.34
C HIS A 28 18.39 31.31 19.06
N ARG A 29 19.50 30.59 18.88
CA ARG A 29 20.23 30.65 17.63
C ARG A 29 19.38 30.01 16.55
N PRO A 30 19.04 30.72 15.47
CA PRO A 30 18.40 30.07 14.34
C PRO A 30 19.31 28.92 13.87
N PRO A 31 18.75 27.78 13.45
CA PRO A 31 19.56 26.67 12.95
C PRO A 31 20.53 27.20 11.90
N ASP A 32 21.81 26.85 12.04
CA ASP A 32 22.83 27.24 11.09
C ASP A 32 22.48 26.73 9.71
N THR A 33 21.97 27.63 8.88
CA THR A 33 21.56 27.32 7.49
C THR A 33 22.76 27.04 6.59
N SER A 34 23.99 27.16 7.11
CA SER A 34 25.25 26.88 6.39
C SER A 34 25.65 25.41 6.43
N VAL A 35 24.98 24.56 7.22
CA VAL A 35 25.20 23.10 7.16
C VAL A 35 24.74 22.61 5.79
N ALA A 36 25.68 22.32 4.92
CA ALA A 36 25.41 21.71 3.62
C ALA A 36 24.57 20.45 3.84
N VAL A 37 23.38 20.41 3.25
CA VAL A 37 22.53 19.22 3.28
C VAL A 37 23.31 18.09 2.63
N ALA A 38 23.60 17.03 3.39
CA ALA A 38 24.43 15.92 2.94
C ALA A 38 23.81 15.08 1.81
N PHE A 39 22.54 15.35 1.47
CA PHE A 39 21.77 14.65 0.43
C PHE A 39 20.78 15.63 -0.22
N PRO A 40 20.35 15.37 -1.49
CA PRO A 40 19.30 16.13 -2.13
C PRO A 40 18.00 16.03 -1.32
N SER A 41 17.46 17.17 -0.90
CA SER A 41 16.18 17.22 -0.19
C SER A 41 15.07 17.73 -1.11
N LEU A 42 13.84 17.29 -0.84
CA LEU A 42 12.66 17.82 -1.51
C LEU A 42 12.46 19.31 -1.12
N SER A 43 12.08 20.15 -2.08
CA SER A 43 11.67 21.51 -1.78
C SER A 43 10.37 21.53 -0.96
N GLN A 44 10.05 22.68 -0.35
CA GLN A 44 8.80 22.83 0.40
C GLN A 44 7.56 22.67 -0.50
N GLU A 45 7.65 23.12 -1.75
CA GLU A 45 6.59 22.97 -2.76
C GLU A 45 6.37 21.50 -3.10
N GLN A 46 7.45 20.72 -3.32
CA GLN A 46 7.38 19.27 -3.56
C GLN A 46 6.76 18.53 -2.38
N LYS A 47 7.18 18.85 -1.15
CA LYS A 47 6.59 18.27 0.06
C LYS A 47 5.11 18.58 0.18
N LYS A 48 4.71 19.82 -0.05
CA LYS A 48 3.31 20.26 -0.03
C LYS A 48 2.48 19.55 -1.09
N GLU A 49 3.00 19.40 -2.31
CA GLU A 49 2.33 18.66 -3.38
C GLU A 49 2.13 17.20 -3.00
N LEU A 50 3.20 16.51 -2.59
CA LEU A 50 3.15 15.08 -2.21
C LEU A 50 2.18 14.84 -1.06
N SER A 51 2.28 15.61 0.02
CA SER A 51 1.37 15.45 1.16
C SER A 51 -0.08 15.76 0.79
N GLY A 52 -0.32 16.76 -0.04
CA GLY A 52 -1.66 17.09 -0.53
C GLY A 52 -2.28 15.99 -1.39
N ILE A 53 -1.50 15.36 -2.26
CA ILE A 53 -1.94 14.20 -3.06
C ILE A 53 -2.29 13.03 -2.14
N ALA A 54 -1.40 12.68 -1.20
CA ALA A 54 -1.62 11.57 -0.27
C ALA A 54 -2.92 11.78 0.54
N GLN A 55 -3.14 12.98 1.07
CA GLN A 55 -4.34 13.31 1.85
C GLN A 55 -5.63 13.24 1.01
N ARG A 56 -5.59 13.68 -0.26
CA ARG A 56 -6.74 13.58 -1.17
C ARG A 56 -7.15 12.14 -1.42
N ILE A 57 -6.19 11.24 -1.63
CA ILE A 57 -6.44 9.81 -1.88
C ILE A 57 -7.18 9.18 -0.70
N VAL A 58 -6.78 9.50 0.52
CA VAL A 58 -7.33 8.91 1.76
C VAL A 58 -8.31 9.82 2.48
N ALA A 59 -8.94 10.75 1.79
CA ALA A 59 -10.00 11.57 2.37
C ALA A 59 -11.09 10.69 3.02
N PRO A 60 -11.83 11.18 4.04
CA PRO A 60 -12.80 10.37 4.78
C PRO A 60 -13.74 9.60 3.86
N GLY A 61 -13.85 8.29 4.07
CA GLY A 61 -14.69 7.38 3.29
C GLY A 61 -14.18 7.05 1.89
N LYS A 62 -12.97 7.49 1.52
CA LYS A 62 -12.36 7.19 0.22
C LYS A 62 -11.22 6.19 0.35
N GLY A 63 -11.09 5.36 -0.67
CA GLY A 63 -9.99 4.41 -0.82
C GLY A 63 -9.52 4.35 -2.27
N ILE A 64 -8.86 3.27 -2.64
CA ILE A 64 -8.22 3.11 -3.94
C ILE A 64 -8.81 1.91 -4.68
N LEU A 65 -9.17 2.13 -5.95
CA LEU A 65 -9.38 1.05 -6.90
C LEU A 65 -8.02 0.61 -7.46
N ALA A 66 -7.61 -0.62 -7.15
CA ALA A 66 -6.45 -1.25 -7.77
C ALA A 66 -6.90 -1.94 -9.06
N ALA A 67 -6.76 -1.23 -10.19
CA ALA A 67 -7.05 -1.71 -11.55
C ALA A 67 -5.74 -1.89 -12.35
N ASP A 68 -4.70 -2.33 -11.65
CA ASP A 68 -3.32 -2.43 -12.15
C ASP A 68 -2.89 -3.86 -12.48
N GLU A 69 -3.85 -4.75 -12.67
CA GLU A 69 -3.59 -6.12 -13.08
C GLU A 69 -2.83 -6.15 -14.41
N SER A 70 -1.73 -6.92 -14.43
CA SER A 70 -1.00 -7.22 -15.68
C SER A 70 -1.89 -7.99 -16.66
N THR A 71 -1.46 -8.05 -17.92
CA THR A 71 -2.15 -8.82 -18.96
C THR A 71 -2.35 -10.28 -18.56
N GLY A 72 -1.33 -10.91 -17.97
CA GLY A 72 -1.41 -12.29 -17.47
C GLY A 72 -2.38 -12.46 -16.30
N THR A 73 -2.39 -11.50 -15.37
CA THR A 73 -3.32 -11.52 -14.24
C THR A 73 -4.76 -11.34 -14.69
N MET A 74 -5.02 -10.42 -15.63
CA MET A 74 -6.36 -10.27 -16.21
C MET A 74 -6.82 -11.53 -16.95
N GLY A 75 -5.89 -12.20 -17.66
CA GLY A 75 -6.19 -13.48 -18.30
C GLY A 75 -6.69 -14.53 -17.32
N LYS A 76 -6.04 -14.68 -16.17
CA LYS A 76 -6.51 -15.60 -15.12
C LYS A 76 -7.93 -15.25 -14.61
N ARG A 77 -8.24 -13.96 -14.48
CA ARG A 77 -9.57 -13.50 -14.06
C ARG A 77 -10.64 -13.76 -15.14
N PHE A 78 -10.30 -13.49 -16.40
CA PHE A 78 -11.20 -13.71 -17.53
C PHE A 78 -11.51 -15.20 -17.78
N GLN A 79 -10.59 -16.12 -17.46
CA GLN A 79 -10.84 -17.55 -17.52
C GLN A 79 -12.06 -17.97 -16.68
N ASN A 80 -12.24 -17.38 -15.50
CA ASN A 80 -13.35 -17.69 -14.61
C ASN A 80 -14.72 -17.33 -15.20
N ILE A 81 -14.77 -16.39 -16.14
CA ILE A 81 -15.99 -15.94 -16.82
C ILE A 81 -15.98 -16.31 -18.31
N LYS A 82 -15.01 -17.14 -18.75
CA LYS A 82 -14.87 -17.63 -20.14
C LYS A 82 -14.77 -16.50 -21.18
N VAL A 83 -14.08 -15.43 -20.84
CA VAL A 83 -13.78 -14.30 -21.72
C VAL A 83 -12.36 -14.43 -22.24
N GLU A 84 -12.14 -14.17 -23.52
CA GLU A 84 -10.82 -14.17 -24.13
C GLU A 84 -9.95 -13.03 -23.57
N ASN A 85 -8.68 -13.34 -23.29
CA ASN A 85 -7.72 -12.34 -22.85
C ASN A 85 -7.06 -11.66 -24.06
N ASN A 86 -7.71 -10.67 -24.61
CA ASN A 86 -7.18 -9.78 -25.63
C ASN A 86 -7.23 -8.32 -25.16
N GLU A 87 -6.57 -7.42 -25.89
CA GLU A 87 -6.45 -6.02 -25.52
C GLU A 87 -7.82 -5.34 -25.40
N GLU A 88 -8.74 -5.60 -26.34
CA GLU A 88 -10.06 -4.97 -26.35
C GLU A 88 -10.91 -5.40 -25.16
N ASN A 89 -10.89 -6.67 -24.77
CA ASN A 89 -11.63 -7.13 -23.59
C ASN A 89 -11.03 -6.53 -22.30
N ARG A 90 -9.70 -6.39 -22.21
CA ARG A 90 -9.08 -5.70 -21.09
C ARG A 90 -9.48 -4.23 -21.05
N ARG A 91 -9.42 -3.54 -22.19
CA ARG A 91 -9.85 -2.15 -22.34
C ARG A 91 -11.33 -1.98 -21.95
N SER A 92 -12.21 -2.83 -22.48
CA SER A 92 -13.66 -2.78 -22.21
C SER A 92 -13.99 -2.97 -20.74
N PHE A 93 -13.29 -3.88 -20.05
CA PHE A 93 -13.49 -4.04 -18.61
C PHE A 93 -13.00 -2.80 -17.83
N ARG A 94 -11.87 -2.21 -18.21
CA ARG A 94 -11.38 -0.95 -17.62
C ARG A 94 -12.33 0.22 -17.92
N GLU A 95 -12.83 0.32 -19.15
CA GLU A 95 -13.88 1.28 -19.54
C GLU A 95 -15.09 1.20 -18.63
N LEU A 96 -15.59 -0.01 -18.38
CA LEU A 96 -16.72 -0.25 -17.49
C LEU A 96 -16.46 0.37 -16.11
N LEU A 97 -15.30 0.15 -15.52
CA LEU A 97 -14.96 0.67 -14.19
C LEU A 97 -14.83 2.20 -14.20
N PHE A 98 -14.11 2.74 -15.18
CA PHE A 98 -13.77 4.18 -15.19
C PHE A 98 -14.89 5.07 -15.69
N SER A 99 -15.83 4.53 -16.50
CA SER A 99 -17.03 5.24 -16.96
C SER A 99 -18.22 5.15 -16.01
N THR A 100 -18.08 4.45 -14.88
CA THR A 100 -19.10 4.42 -13.82
C THR A 100 -19.46 5.84 -13.38
N ASP A 101 -20.72 6.01 -12.96
CA ASP A 101 -21.30 7.28 -12.52
C ASP A 101 -20.32 8.11 -11.65
N PRO A 102 -20.25 9.44 -11.83
CA PRO A 102 -19.33 10.32 -11.09
C PRO A 102 -19.41 10.21 -9.57
N SER A 103 -20.53 9.77 -8.98
CA SER A 103 -20.68 9.53 -7.55
C SER A 103 -19.71 8.47 -6.99
N ILE A 104 -19.05 7.68 -7.85
CA ILE A 104 -17.99 6.77 -7.43
C ILE A 104 -16.84 7.54 -6.73
N ALA A 105 -16.62 8.80 -7.08
CA ALA A 105 -15.63 9.66 -6.45
C ALA A 105 -15.90 9.96 -4.97
N ASP A 106 -17.11 9.72 -4.48
CA ASP A 106 -17.43 9.82 -3.05
C ASP A 106 -16.75 8.72 -2.22
N CYS A 107 -16.42 7.60 -2.86
CA CYS A 107 -15.84 6.43 -2.21
C CYS A 107 -14.44 6.07 -2.75
N VAL A 108 -14.07 6.56 -3.94
CA VAL A 108 -12.78 6.27 -4.58
C VAL A 108 -11.98 7.55 -4.71
N GLY A 109 -10.86 7.63 -3.98
CA GLY A 109 -9.94 8.76 -4.00
C GLY A 109 -8.81 8.60 -5.01
N GLY A 110 -8.46 7.36 -5.37
CA GLY A 110 -7.40 7.05 -6.31
C GLY A 110 -7.66 5.78 -7.12
N VAL A 111 -7.05 5.70 -8.30
CA VAL A 111 -7.07 4.51 -9.15
C VAL A 111 -5.64 4.19 -9.55
N ILE A 112 -5.21 2.94 -9.34
CA ILE A 112 -3.92 2.46 -9.82
C ILE A 112 -4.12 1.82 -11.19
N LEU A 113 -3.39 2.27 -12.19
CA LEU A 113 -3.43 1.74 -13.55
C LEU A 113 -2.25 0.80 -13.83
N PHE A 114 -2.44 -0.10 -14.78
CA PHE A 114 -1.38 -0.83 -15.44
C PHE A 114 -0.87 -0.01 -16.64
N HIS A 115 0.39 -0.21 -17.06
CA HIS A 115 1.02 0.56 -18.13
C HIS A 115 0.19 0.60 -19.42
N GLU A 116 -0.30 -0.55 -19.90
CA GLU A 116 -1.19 -0.64 -21.08
C GLU A 116 -2.40 0.29 -20.93
N THR A 117 -3.06 0.24 -19.78
CA THR A 117 -4.30 0.97 -19.51
C THR A 117 -4.09 2.49 -19.48
N LEU A 118 -2.93 2.96 -19.04
CA LEU A 118 -2.62 4.40 -18.99
C LEU A 118 -2.75 5.07 -20.36
N TYR A 119 -2.43 4.36 -21.44
CA TYR A 119 -2.44 4.87 -22.81
C TYR A 119 -3.67 4.46 -23.63
N GLN A 120 -4.57 3.68 -23.06
CA GLN A 120 -5.82 3.29 -23.70
C GLN A 120 -6.88 4.40 -23.57
N LYS A 121 -7.88 4.32 -24.45
CA LYS A 121 -8.96 5.31 -24.55
C LYS A 121 -10.31 4.68 -24.21
N SER A 122 -11.19 5.53 -23.69
CA SER A 122 -12.61 5.24 -23.52
C SER A 122 -13.33 5.08 -24.87
N ASP A 123 -14.55 4.61 -24.84
CA ASP A 123 -15.42 4.53 -26.01
C ASP A 123 -15.65 5.90 -26.66
N SER A 124 -15.54 7.00 -25.89
CA SER A 124 -15.60 8.39 -26.39
C SER A 124 -14.29 8.91 -26.99
N GLY A 125 -13.23 8.08 -27.04
CA GLY A 125 -11.90 8.47 -27.53
C GLY A 125 -11.02 9.24 -26.55
N LYS A 126 -11.47 9.44 -25.30
CA LYS A 126 -10.73 10.14 -24.25
C LYS A 126 -9.78 9.19 -23.54
N LEU A 127 -8.54 9.60 -23.27
CA LEU A 127 -7.58 8.80 -22.49
C LEU A 127 -8.13 8.49 -21.09
N PHE A 128 -7.94 7.26 -20.61
CA PHE A 128 -8.43 6.83 -19.30
C PHE A 128 -7.94 7.71 -18.12
N PRO A 129 -6.70 8.18 -18.06
CA PRO A 129 -6.30 9.13 -17.04
C PRO A 129 -7.18 10.39 -16.98
N LEU A 130 -7.60 10.90 -18.13
CA LEU A 130 -8.47 12.09 -18.19
C LEU A 130 -9.90 11.75 -17.74
N VAL A 131 -10.43 10.57 -18.10
CA VAL A 131 -11.74 10.11 -17.64
C VAL A 131 -11.79 10.03 -16.12
N ILE A 132 -10.72 9.51 -15.49
CA ILE A 132 -10.60 9.38 -14.04
C ILE A 132 -10.44 10.76 -13.37
N ARG A 133 -9.55 11.60 -13.88
CA ARG A 133 -9.27 12.93 -13.34
C ARG A 133 -10.47 13.88 -13.39
N ASP A 134 -11.29 13.79 -14.42
CA ASP A 134 -12.51 14.61 -14.56
C ASP A 134 -13.53 14.35 -13.44
N LYS A 135 -13.45 13.19 -12.79
CA LYS A 135 -14.25 12.87 -11.60
C LYS A 135 -13.60 13.35 -10.29
N GLY A 136 -12.44 14.00 -10.36
CA GLY A 136 -11.69 14.41 -9.17
C GLY A 136 -10.89 13.29 -8.50
N ILE A 137 -10.77 12.14 -9.16
CA ILE A 137 -10.04 10.97 -8.65
C ILE A 137 -8.56 11.07 -9.07
N VAL A 138 -7.65 10.72 -8.16
CA VAL A 138 -6.21 10.75 -8.40
C VAL A 138 -5.77 9.54 -9.21
N VAL A 139 -4.93 9.75 -10.23
CA VAL A 139 -4.41 8.68 -11.09
C VAL A 139 -3.06 8.20 -10.58
N GLY A 140 -2.90 6.91 -10.47
CA GLY A 140 -1.67 6.23 -10.11
C GLY A 140 -1.28 5.14 -11.09
N ILE A 141 -0.07 4.65 -10.94
CA ILE A 141 0.56 3.69 -11.86
C ILE A 141 1.35 2.62 -11.12
N LYS A 142 1.18 1.36 -11.51
CA LYS A 142 2.06 0.26 -11.10
C LYS A 142 3.39 0.39 -11.81
N VAL A 143 4.48 0.50 -11.06
CA VAL A 143 5.83 0.72 -11.62
C VAL A 143 6.78 -0.46 -11.42
N ASP A 144 6.46 -1.42 -10.54
CA ASP A 144 7.24 -2.66 -10.45
C ASP A 144 7.08 -3.52 -11.73
N LYS A 145 8.06 -4.37 -11.98
CA LYS A 145 8.09 -5.31 -13.11
C LYS A 145 7.89 -6.76 -12.65
N GLY A 146 7.25 -6.95 -11.50
CA GLY A 146 7.00 -8.26 -10.93
C GLY A 146 8.13 -8.78 -10.06
N THR A 147 7.94 -9.98 -9.51
CA THR A 147 8.89 -10.62 -8.59
C THR A 147 9.87 -11.54 -9.32
N ALA A 148 11.06 -11.70 -8.74
CA ALA A 148 12.06 -12.67 -9.13
C ALA A 148 12.52 -13.46 -7.92
N GLY A 149 13.01 -14.69 -8.13
CA GLY A 149 13.57 -15.51 -7.06
C GLY A 149 14.77 -14.83 -6.39
N LEU A 150 14.80 -14.84 -5.09
CA LEU A 150 15.92 -14.37 -4.28
C LEU A 150 16.83 -15.56 -3.98
N ASN A 151 17.95 -15.62 -4.71
CA ASN A 151 18.92 -16.73 -4.58
C ASN A 151 19.48 -16.81 -3.16
N GLY A 152 19.73 -18.01 -2.69
CA GLY A 152 20.20 -18.25 -1.32
C GLY A 152 19.11 -18.25 -0.26
N THR A 153 17.84 -18.28 -0.66
CA THR A 153 16.68 -18.40 0.24
C THR A 153 15.81 -19.59 -0.13
N ASP A 154 14.90 -19.97 0.76
CA ASP A 154 13.90 -21.01 0.51
C ASP A 154 12.72 -20.46 -0.32
N GLY A 155 12.95 -20.24 -1.62
CA GLY A 155 11.91 -19.80 -2.55
C GLY A 155 11.29 -18.44 -2.23
N GLU A 156 12.02 -17.55 -1.56
CA GLU A 156 11.61 -16.17 -1.34
C GLU A 156 11.92 -15.32 -2.58
N THR A 157 11.37 -14.11 -2.64
CA THR A 157 11.45 -13.26 -3.81
C THR A 157 11.93 -11.86 -3.48
N THR A 158 12.53 -11.22 -4.46
CA THR A 158 12.69 -9.76 -4.57
C THR A 158 11.83 -9.22 -5.69
N THR A 159 11.69 -7.91 -5.79
CA THR A 159 10.88 -7.26 -6.82
C THR A 159 11.77 -6.50 -7.80
N GLN A 160 11.49 -6.65 -9.09
CA GLN A 160 12.24 -6.04 -10.19
C GLN A 160 11.62 -4.71 -10.63
N GLY A 161 12.42 -3.86 -11.29
CA GLY A 161 11.93 -2.63 -11.91
C GLY A 161 12.62 -1.35 -11.46
N LEU A 162 13.71 -1.43 -10.67
CA LEU A 162 14.46 -0.25 -10.24
C LEU A 162 15.28 0.38 -11.37
N ASP A 163 15.76 -0.44 -12.33
CA ASP A 163 16.50 0.06 -13.47
C ASP A 163 15.61 0.94 -14.38
N GLY A 164 16.08 2.14 -14.67
CA GLY A 164 15.33 3.13 -15.46
C GLY A 164 14.04 3.63 -14.78
N LEU A 165 13.90 3.43 -13.47
CA LEU A 165 12.66 3.83 -12.76
C LEU A 165 12.50 5.34 -12.73
N GLY A 166 13.59 6.12 -12.58
CA GLY A 166 13.54 7.58 -12.55
C GLY A 166 12.92 8.15 -13.82
N GLU A 167 13.41 7.71 -14.99
CA GLU A 167 12.92 8.12 -16.29
C GLU A 167 11.45 7.74 -16.50
N ARG A 168 11.07 6.53 -16.09
CA ARG A 168 9.67 6.07 -16.17
C ARG A 168 8.76 6.90 -15.26
N CYS A 169 9.19 7.20 -14.04
CA CYS A 169 8.41 8.03 -13.11
C CYS A 169 8.24 9.45 -13.64
N ALA A 170 9.32 10.05 -14.20
CA ALA A 170 9.24 11.37 -14.82
C ALA A 170 8.26 11.39 -16.00
N GLN A 171 8.25 10.34 -16.82
CA GLN A 171 7.28 10.23 -17.92
C GLN A 171 5.86 10.03 -17.41
N TYR A 172 5.62 9.15 -16.46
CA TYR A 172 4.29 8.93 -15.89
C TYR A 172 3.71 10.19 -15.22
N LYS A 173 4.56 10.99 -14.57
CA LYS A 173 4.12 12.29 -14.03
C LYS A 173 3.63 13.22 -15.15
N LYS A 174 4.35 13.31 -16.27
CA LYS A 174 3.93 14.07 -17.46
C LYS A 174 2.63 13.54 -18.05
N ASP A 175 2.45 12.22 -18.03
CA ASP A 175 1.24 11.55 -18.56
C ASP A 175 0.03 11.64 -17.61
N GLY A 176 0.19 12.34 -16.48
CA GLY A 176 -0.90 12.69 -15.58
C GLY A 176 -1.06 11.77 -14.36
N CYS A 177 -0.07 10.94 -14.05
CA CYS A 177 -0.03 10.20 -12.80
C CYS A 177 0.48 11.08 -11.65
N ASP A 178 -0.11 10.94 -10.46
CA ASP A 178 0.29 11.65 -9.26
C ASP A 178 0.76 10.71 -8.14
N PHE A 179 0.58 9.41 -8.31
CA PHE A 179 1.12 8.42 -7.37
C PHE A 179 1.55 7.14 -8.09
N ALA A 180 2.38 6.36 -7.42
CA ALA A 180 2.89 5.09 -7.92
C ALA A 180 2.66 3.97 -6.92
N LYS A 181 2.70 2.72 -7.38
CA LYS A 181 2.61 1.54 -6.53
C LYS A 181 3.71 0.54 -6.88
N TRP A 182 4.32 -0.02 -5.84
CA TRP A 182 5.32 -1.08 -5.91
C TRP A 182 5.03 -2.14 -4.86
N ARG A 183 4.92 -3.40 -5.29
CA ARG A 183 4.62 -4.54 -4.43
C ARG A 183 5.87 -5.35 -4.15
N SER A 184 6.13 -5.63 -2.89
CA SER A 184 7.10 -6.63 -2.43
C SER A 184 6.36 -7.74 -1.70
N VAL A 185 6.79 -8.98 -1.89
CA VAL A 185 6.10 -10.18 -1.38
C VAL A 185 6.96 -10.92 -0.40
N LEU A 186 6.38 -11.27 0.74
CA LEU A 186 7.02 -12.08 1.77
C LEU A 186 6.11 -13.26 2.12
N LYS A 187 6.69 -14.44 2.32
CA LYS A 187 5.95 -15.64 2.73
C LYS A 187 6.20 -15.99 4.19
N ILE A 188 5.27 -16.68 4.81
CA ILE A 188 5.44 -17.27 6.15
C ILE A 188 5.58 -18.78 6.00
N SER A 189 6.68 -19.34 6.52
CA SER A 189 6.90 -20.77 6.69
C SER A 189 7.91 -20.99 7.83
N ASP A 190 8.36 -22.22 8.04
CA ASP A 190 9.50 -22.49 8.92
C ASP A 190 10.75 -21.82 8.34
N GLY A 191 11.28 -20.82 9.04
CA GLY A 191 12.44 -20.05 8.60
C GLY A 191 12.14 -18.89 7.63
N CYS A 192 10.89 -18.67 7.21
CA CYS A 192 10.49 -17.53 6.37
C CYS A 192 9.50 -16.60 7.12
N PRO A 193 9.58 -15.27 6.83
CA PRO A 193 10.55 -14.62 5.95
C PRO A 193 11.96 -14.64 6.58
N SER A 194 12.98 -14.87 5.76
CA SER A 194 14.38 -14.79 6.17
C SER A 194 14.81 -13.33 6.42
N ALA A 195 15.86 -13.14 7.21
CA ALA A 195 16.43 -11.80 7.42
C ALA A 195 16.87 -11.16 6.08
N LEU A 196 17.39 -11.98 5.15
CA LEU A 196 17.78 -11.51 3.82
C LEU A 196 16.57 -11.01 3.02
N ALA A 197 15.48 -11.77 2.97
CA ALA A 197 14.27 -11.37 2.25
C ALA A 197 13.64 -10.10 2.83
N ILE A 198 13.62 -9.97 4.16
CA ILE A 198 13.13 -8.75 4.81
C ILE A 198 14.01 -7.54 4.43
N ALA A 199 15.33 -7.66 4.56
CA ALA A 199 16.27 -6.58 4.26
C ALA A 199 16.22 -6.15 2.79
N GLU A 200 16.23 -7.11 1.86
CA GLU A 200 16.19 -6.86 0.41
C GLU A 200 14.91 -6.15 -0.01
N ASN A 201 13.74 -6.65 0.43
CA ASN A 201 12.46 -6.06 0.08
C ASN A 201 12.26 -4.69 0.74
N ALA A 202 12.71 -4.50 1.98
CA ALA A 202 12.66 -3.21 2.66
C ALA A 202 13.52 -2.16 1.92
N ASN A 203 14.75 -2.52 1.54
CA ASN A 203 15.64 -1.65 0.78
C ASN A 203 15.07 -1.32 -0.61
N GLY A 204 14.53 -2.31 -1.32
CA GLY A 204 13.89 -2.12 -2.62
C GLY A 204 12.70 -1.15 -2.56
N LEU A 205 11.83 -1.29 -1.57
CA LEU A 205 10.70 -0.40 -1.32
C LEU A 205 11.16 1.04 -1.00
N ALA A 206 12.24 1.19 -0.23
CA ALA A 206 12.76 2.50 0.14
C ALA A 206 13.42 3.21 -1.06
N ARG A 207 14.20 2.49 -1.88
CA ARG A 207 14.76 3.03 -3.12
C ARG A 207 13.67 3.48 -4.08
N TYR A 208 12.68 2.64 -4.30
CA TYR A 208 11.51 2.97 -5.11
C TYR A 208 10.82 4.25 -4.62
N ALA A 209 10.54 4.34 -3.31
CA ALA A 209 9.84 5.47 -2.73
C ALA A 209 10.61 6.78 -2.91
N SER A 210 11.92 6.78 -2.67
CA SER A 210 12.78 7.94 -2.89
C SER A 210 12.77 8.40 -4.36
N ILE A 211 12.89 7.47 -5.31
CA ILE A 211 12.85 7.78 -6.75
C ILE A 211 11.50 8.40 -7.14
N CYS A 212 10.40 7.85 -6.64
CA CYS A 212 9.06 8.40 -6.91
C CYS A 212 8.92 9.84 -6.43
N GLN A 213 9.31 10.13 -5.20
CA GLN A 213 9.20 11.47 -4.60
C GLN A 213 10.04 12.50 -5.35
N GLN A 214 11.24 12.16 -5.80
CA GLN A 214 12.08 13.03 -6.62
C GLN A 214 11.44 13.37 -7.97
N ASN A 215 10.49 12.56 -8.45
CA ASN A 215 9.75 12.76 -9.68
C ASN A 215 8.30 13.25 -9.45
N GLY A 216 7.95 13.69 -8.24
CA GLY A 216 6.63 14.25 -7.93
C GLY A 216 5.50 13.22 -7.81
N LEU A 217 5.82 11.94 -7.62
CA LEU A 217 4.85 10.87 -7.41
C LEU A 217 4.82 10.45 -5.94
N VAL A 218 3.62 10.35 -5.35
CA VAL A 218 3.43 9.75 -4.03
C VAL A 218 3.67 8.24 -4.13
N PRO A 219 4.65 7.67 -3.41
CA PRO A 219 4.85 6.23 -3.42
C PRO A 219 3.84 5.53 -2.50
N ILE A 220 3.10 4.56 -3.04
CA ILE A 220 2.45 3.53 -2.23
C ILE A 220 3.45 2.42 -1.98
N VAL A 221 3.78 2.22 -0.72
CA VAL A 221 4.72 1.21 -0.24
C VAL A 221 3.90 -0.05 0.11
N GLU A 222 4.08 -1.14 -0.66
CA GLU A 222 3.26 -2.35 -0.52
C GLU A 222 4.09 -3.58 -0.12
N PRO A 223 4.45 -3.73 1.17
CA PRO A 223 5.01 -4.96 1.70
C PRO A 223 3.86 -5.95 2.00
N GLU A 224 3.63 -6.91 1.12
CA GLU A 224 2.58 -7.91 1.29
C GLU A 224 3.12 -9.19 1.90
N ILE A 225 2.55 -9.60 3.03
CA ILE A 225 2.76 -10.90 3.63
C ILE A 225 1.66 -11.82 3.12
N LEU A 226 2.04 -12.88 2.41
CA LEU A 226 1.11 -13.80 1.78
C LEU A 226 0.32 -14.59 2.82
N LEU A 227 -0.94 -14.90 2.48
CA LEU A 227 -1.82 -15.75 3.29
C LEU A 227 -1.59 -17.25 3.05
N ASP A 228 -0.62 -17.62 2.21
CA ASP A 228 -0.28 -19.01 1.98
C ASP A 228 0.25 -19.64 3.26
N GLY A 229 -0.19 -20.85 3.57
CA GLY A 229 0.24 -21.59 4.75
C GLY A 229 -0.82 -21.73 5.84
N ASN A 230 -0.40 -22.31 6.96
CA ASN A 230 -1.26 -22.65 8.10
C ASN A 230 -0.95 -21.84 9.37
N HIS A 231 -0.18 -20.76 9.23
CA HIS A 231 0.18 -19.90 10.35
C HIS A 231 -1.05 -19.28 11.02
N ASP A 232 -0.98 -19.11 12.33
CA ASP A 232 -2.02 -18.48 13.12
C ASP A 232 -1.96 -16.93 13.06
N LEU A 233 -2.92 -16.29 13.69
CA LEU A 233 -3.02 -14.84 13.76
C LEU A 233 -1.80 -14.20 14.46
N GLN A 234 -1.30 -14.84 15.51
CA GLN A 234 -0.16 -14.32 16.28
C GLN A 234 1.13 -14.37 15.46
N ARG A 235 1.34 -15.44 14.70
CA ARG A 235 2.50 -15.54 13.79
C ARG A 235 2.45 -14.48 12.72
N CYS A 236 1.29 -14.26 12.10
CA CYS A 236 1.12 -13.19 11.11
C CYS A 236 1.39 -11.80 11.72
N GLN A 237 0.87 -11.52 12.91
CA GLN A 237 1.13 -10.26 13.60
C GLN A 237 2.63 -10.06 13.86
N TYR A 238 3.31 -11.06 14.39
CA TYR A 238 4.74 -11.00 14.65
C TYR A 238 5.56 -10.69 13.39
N VAL A 239 5.28 -11.42 12.31
CA VAL A 239 5.96 -11.21 11.02
C VAL A 239 5.66 -9.82 10.46
N THR A 240 4.41 -9.38 10.51
CA THR A 240 3.99 -8.04 10.07
C THR A 240 4.76 -6.94 10.82
N GLU A 241 4.90 -7.07 12.14
CA GLU A 241 5.67 -6.12 12.95
C GLU A 241 7.15 -6.11 12.53
N LYS A 242 7.76 -7.26 12.29
CA LYS A 242 9.17 -7.35 11.85
C LYS A 242 9.39 -6.73 10.48
N VAL A 243 8.53 -7.04 9.54
CA VAL A 243 8.62 -6.52 8.16
C VAL A 243 8.41 -5.01 8.13
N LEU A 244 7.36 -4.51 8.78
CA LEU A 244 7.06 -3.07 8.78
C LEU A 244 8.13 -2.25 9.50
N ALA A 245 8.69 -2.76 10.60
CA ALA A 245 9.81 -2.10 11.29
C ALA A 245 11.03 -1.96 10.36
N ALA A 246 11.38 -3.01 9.62
CA ALA A 246 12.47 -2.98 8.66
C ALA A 246 12.18 -2.02 7.49
N VAL A 247 10.95 -2.01 6.98
CA VAL A 247 10.52 -1.11 5.90
C VAL A 247 10.66 0.35 6.34
N TYR A 248 10.14 0.73 7.51
CA TYR A 248 10.23 2.12 7.98
C TYR A 248 11.65 2.53 8.36
N LYS A 249 12.48 1.60 8.85
CA LYS A 249 13.92 1.85 9.01
C LYS A 249 14.58 2.18 7.66
N ALA A 250 14.31 1.36 6.64
CA ALA A 250 14.85 1.58 5.30
C ALA A 250 14.35 2.89 4.67
N LEU A 251 13.05 3.23 4.81
CA LEU A 251 12.50 4.51 4.35
C LEU A 251 13.22 5.69 5.00
N SER A 252 13.51 5.61 6.30
CA SER A 252 14.28 6.63 7.02
C SER A 252 15.71 6.75 6.49
N ASP A 253 16.40 5.64 6.27
CA ASP A 253 17.77 5.61 5.75
C ASP A 253 17.86 6.20 4.33
N HIS A 254 16.80 6.05 3.54
CA HIS A 254 16.69 6.61 2.19
C HIS A 254 16.09 8.02 2.15
N HIS A 255 15.96 8.69 3.29
CA HIS A 255 15.47 10.08 3.42
C HIS A 255 14.08 10.32 2.83
N VAL A 256 13.21 9.30 2.87
CA VAL A 256 11.85 9.39 2.34
C VAL A 256 11.00 10.31 3.23
N TYR A 257 10.31 11.26 2.61
CA TYR A 257 9.36 12.16 3.27
C TYR A 257 8.05 11.43 3.55
N LEU A 258 7.82 11.03 4.80
CA LEU A 258 6.73 10.11 5.18
C LEU A 258 5.34 10.68 4.96
N GLU A 259 5.14 11.98 5.16
CA GLU A 259 3.88 12.68 4.92
C GLU A 259 3.46 12.67 3.43
N GLY A 260 4.40 12.40 2.55
CA GLY A 260 4.18 12.21 1.11
C GLY A 260 4.19 10.75 0.67
N THR A 261 3.80 9.81 1.53
CA THR A 261 3.71 8.37 1.25
C THR A 261 2.35 7.83 1.63
N LEU A 262 2.01 6.64 1.12
CA LEU A 262 0.93 5.79 1.63
C LEU A 262 1.45 4.38 1.85
N LEU A 263 0.98 3.70 2.90
CA LEU A 263 1.28 2.30 3.14
C LEU A 263 0.16 1.42 2.60
N LYS A 264 0.51 0.32 1.94
CA LYS A 264 -0.45 -0.70 1.49
C LYS A 264 -0.06 -2.09 2.01
N PRO A 265 -0.36 -2.40 3.27
CA PRO A 265 -0.07 -3.69 3.86
C PRO A 265 -1.25 -4.64 3.70
N ASN A 266 -1.02 -5.92 3.98
CA ASN A 266 -2.09 -6.86 4.31
C ASN A 266 -2.71 -6.51 5.68
N MET A 267 -3.95 -6.92 5.89
CA MET A 267 -4.49 -7.06 7.24
C MET A 267 -3.78 -8.22 7.93
N VAL A 268 -3.65 -8.19 9.26
CA VAL A 268 -3.13 -9.32 10.03
C VAL A 268 -4.21 -10.39 10.10
N THR A 269 -3.99 -11.50 9.39
CA THR A 269 -4.93 -12.62 9.33
C THR A 269 -4.17 -13.95 9.45
N ALA A 270 -4.87 -15.01 9.85
CA ALA A 270 -4.30 -16.34 9.78
C ALA A 270 -4.10 -16.79 8.33
N GLY A 271 -3.21 -17.75 8.12
CA GLY A 271 -3.01 -18.38 6.82
C GLY A 271 -4.26 -19.09 6.32
N HIS A 272 -4.39 -19.20 5.00
CA HIS A 272 -5.59 -19.78 4.37
C HIS A 272 -5.88 -21.23 4.85
N SER A 273 -4.83 -22.00 5.12
CA SER A 273 -4.95 -23.39 5.61
C SER A 273 -5.00 -23.50 7.14
N CYS A 274 -5.05 -22.41 7.87
CA CYS A 274 -5.20 -22.41 9.31
C CYS A 274 -6.60 -22.94 9.70
N THR A 275 -6.64 -23.93 10.59
CA THR A 275 -7.90 -24.55 11.03
C THR A 275 -8.67 -23.66 12.01
N LYS A 276 -7.94 -22.85 12.80
CA LYS A 276 -8.56 -21.90 13.72
C LYS A 276 -9.12 -20.69 12.95
N LYS A 277 -10.38 -20.39 13.21
CA LYS A 277 -11.04 -19.20 12.68
C LYS A 277 -10.97 -18.07 13.69
N TYR A 278 -10.81 -16.86 13.18
CA TYR A 278 -10.73 -15.64 13.98
C TYR A 278 -11.85 -14.69 13.59
N THR A 279 -12.36 -13.97 14.56
CA THR A 279 -13.40 -12.97 14.37
C THR A 279 -12.83 -11.71 13.72
N PRO A 280 -13.65 -10.90 13.05
CA PRO A 280 -13.22 -9.58 12.55
C PRO A 280 -12.62 -8.69 13.64
N GLN A 281 -13.08 -8.80 14.89
CA GLN A 281 -12.56 -8.04 16.02
C GLN A 281 -11.14 -8.49 16.41
N GLU A 282 -10.86 -9.80 16.39
CA GLU A 282 -9.51 -10.34 16.64
C GLU A 282 -8.54 -9.90 15.53
N VAL A 283 -8.96 -10.01 14.26
CA VAL A 283 -8.19 -9.53 13.10
C VAL A 283 -7.91 -8.03 13.22
N ALA A 284 -8.92 -7.25 13.57
CA ALA A 284 -8.82 -5.81 13.72
C ALA A 284 -7.85 -5.41 14.84
N MET A 285 -7.97 -6.05 16.01
CA MET A 285 -7.09 -5.76 17.14
C MET A 285 -5.63 -6.11 16.81
N ALA A 286 -5.38 -7.26 16.22
CA ALA A 286 -4.04 -7.68 15.81
C ALA A 286 -3.44 -6.72 14.76
N THR A 287 -4.25 -6.33 13.77
CA THR A 287 -3.84 -5.40 12.71
C THR A 287 -3.47 -4.03 13.28
N VAL A 288 -4.35 -3.41 14.05
CA VAL A 288 -4.10 -2.07 14.63
C VAL A 288 -2.92 -2.13 15.61
N THR A 289 -2.77 -3.21 16.36
CA THR A 289 -1.62 -3.38 17.28
C THR A 289 -0.31 -3.41 16.51
N ALA A 290 -0.22 -4.20 15.44
CA ALA A 290 0.98 -4.25 14.61
C ALA A 290 1.33 -2.88 14.01
N LEU A 291 0.34 -2.18 13.48
CA LEU A 291 0.51 -0.84 12.89
C LEU A 291 0.99 0.19 13.94
N ARG A 292 0.40 0.19 15.12
CA ARG A 292 0.78 1.13 16.20
C ARG A 292 2.21 0.92 16.70
N ARG A 293 2.74 -0.29 16.59
CA ARG A 293 4.11 -0.62 16.99
C ARG A 293 5.15 -0.24 15.94
N THR A 294 4.74 -0.02 14.70
CA THR A 294 5.69 0.03 13.58
C THR A 294 5.53 1.20 12.62
N VAL A 295 4.32 1.73 12.45
CA VAL A 295 4.06 2.77 11.45
C VAL A 295 4.12 4.15 12.12
N PRO A 296 5.00 5.06 11.65
CA PRO A 296 5.08 6.42 12.15
C PRO A 296 3.76 7.18 12.00
N ALA A 297 3.43 8.01 12.99
CA ALA A 297 2.20 8.82 12.99
C ALA A 297 2.14 9.85 11.85
N SER A 298 3.27 10.21 11.27
CA SER A 298 3.37 11.14 10.14
C SER A 298 2.87 10.58 8.81
N VAL A 299 2.70 9.26 8.70
CA VAL A 299 2.13 8.63 7.50
C VAL A 299 0.65 9.01 7.39
N PRO A 300 0.18 9.61 6.26
CA PRO A 300 -1.19 10.10 6.16
C PRO A 300 -2.25 9.01 6.18
N GLY A 301 -1.96 7.86 5.57
CA GLY A 301 -2.94 6.80 5.44
C GLY A 301 -2.35 5.42 5.15
N ILE A 302 -3.14 4.42 5.50
CA ILE A 302 -2.87 3.01 5.31
C ILE A 302 -4.04 2.45 4.51
N CYS A 303 -3.74 1.96 3.31
CA CYS A 303 -4.71 1.45 2.34
C CYS A 303 -4.54 -0.06 2.23
N PHE A 304 -5.34 -0.83 2.97
CA PHE A 304 -5.18 -2.30 3.02
C PHE A 304 -5.40 -2.96 1.66
N LEU A 305 -4.55 -3.92 1.32
CA LEU A 305 -4.87 -4.90 0.31
C LEU A 305 -5.87 -5.93 0.85
N SER A 306 -6.57 -6.65 -0.03
CA SER A 306 -7.57 -7.64 0.39
C SER A 306 -7.01 -9.05 0.58
N GLY A 307 -5.87 -9.38 -0.01
CA GLY A 307 -5.15 -10.64 0.20
C GLY A 307 -5.93 -11.92 -0.13
N GLY A 308 -6.93 -11.85 -1.00
CA GLY A 308 -7.77 -13.00 -1.33
C GLY A 308 -8.99 -13.20 -0.43
N GLN A 309 -9.23 -12.31 0.53
CA GLN A 309 -10.50 -12.24 1.25
C GLN A 309 -11.66 -12.07 0.28
N SER A 310 -12.84 -12.60 0.62
CA SER A 310 -14.06 -12.28 -0.13
C SER A 310 -14.37 -10.78 -0.07
N GLU A 311 -15.20 -10.28 -0.96
CA GLU A 311 -15.62 -8.87 -0.93
C GLU A 311 -16.26 -8.51 0.42
N GLU A 312 -17.07 -9.41 0.97
CA GLU A 312 -17.76 -9.21 2.24
C GLU A 312 -16.79 -9.26 3.43
N GLU A 313 -15.89 -10.23 3.45
CA GLU A 313 -14.88 -10.37 4.51
C GLU A 313 -13.95 -9.15 4.55
N ALA A 314 -13.48 -8.68 3.39
CA ALA A 314 -12.62 -7.51 3.31
C ALA A 314 -13.32 -6.24 3.82
N SER A 315 -14.61 -6.06 3.51
CA SER A 315 -15.41 -4.92 4.00
C SER A 315 -15.66 -5.02 5.52
N THR A 316 -16.00 -6.20 6.01
CA THR A 316 -16.27 -6.44 7.44
C THR A 316 -15.04 -6.24 8.29
N ASN A 317 -13.90 -6.79 7.87
CA ASN A 317 -12.62 -6.62 8.58
C ASN A 317 -12.16 -5.15 8.57
N LEU A 318 -12.31 -4.44 7.44
CA LEU A 318 -11.97 -3.03 7.38
C LEU A 318 -12.85 -2.19 8.33
N SER A 319 -14.15 -2.47 8.40
CA SER A 319 -15.05 -1.80 9.34
C SER A 319 -14.65 -2.06 10.78
N ALA A 320 -14.34 -3.32 11.14
CA ALA A 320 -13.87 -3.68 12.47
C ALA A 320 -12.55 -2.98 12.84
N ILE A 321 -11.60 -2.87 11.90
CA ILE A 321 -10.33 -2.15 12.08
C ILE A 321 -10.59 -0.67 12.43
N ASN A 322 -11.57 -0.05 11.78
CA ASN A 322 -11.93 1.34 12.05
C ASN A 322 -12.74 1.52 13.35
N GLN A 323 -13.20 0.44 13.97
CA GLN A 323 -13.93 0.46 15.26
C GLN A 323 -13.03 0.13 16.46
N VAL A 324 -11.76 -0.29 16.26
CA VAL A 324 -10.87 -0.63 17.37
C VAL A 324 -10.71 0.56 18.33
N PRO A 325 -10.92 0.38 19.64
CA PRO A 325 -10.86 1.47 20.62
C PRO A 325 -9.43 1.84 21.02
N LEU A 326 -8.54 2.00 20.04
CA LEU A 326 -7.16 2.43 20.21
C LEU A 326 -6.91 3.66 19.34
N HIS A 327 -5.98 4.52 19.76
CA HIS A 327 -5.59 5.66 18.93
C HIS A 327 -5.00 5.21 17.60
N ARG A 328 -5.51 5.77 16.51
CA ARG A 328 -5.11 5.49 15.11
C ARG A 328 -4.83 6.83 14.43
N PRO A 329 -3.56 7.27 14.36
CA PRO A 329 -3.23 8.58 13.80
C PRO A 329 -3.41 8.67 12.28
N TRP A 330 -3.43 7.53 11.60
CA TRP A 330 -3.57 7.40 10.14
C TRP A 330 -5.03 7.23 9.73
N LYS A 331 -5.34 7.58 8.49
CA LYS A 331 -6.57 7.10 7.84
C LYS A 331 -6.40 5.61 7.52
N LEU A 332 -7.38 4.78 7.89
CA LEU A 332 -7.38 3.35 7.61
C LEU A 332 -8.47 3.07 6.57
N THR A 333 -8.05 2.73 5.36
CA THR A 333 -8.94 2.57 4.21
C THR A 333 -8.49 1.40 3.33
N PHE A 334 -9.06 1.26 2.16
CA PHE A 334 -8.83 0.15 1.25
C PHE A 334 -8.01 0.56 0.02
N SER A 335 -7.28 -0.42 -0.53
CA SER A 335 -6.76 -0.42 -1.89
C SER A 335 -7.02 -1.80 -2.49
N TYR A 336 -8.24 -2.01 -2.96
CA TYR A 336 -8.72 -3.32 -3.36
C TYR A 336 -8.73 -3.49 -4.87
N GLY A 337 -8.26 -4.67 -5.32
CA GLY A 337 -8.46 -5.17 -6.68
C GLY A 337 -9.64 -6.13 -6.70
N ARG A 338 -9.39 -7.41 -6.39
CA ARG A 338 -10.42 -8.47 -6.42
C ARG A 338 -11.63 -8.14 -5.56
N ALA A 339 -11.41 -7.71 -4.32
CA ALA A 339 -12.50 -7.41 -3.38
C ALA A 339 -13.34 -6.16 -3.73
N LEU A 340 -12.99 -5.45 -4.80
CA LEU A 340 -13.78 -4.33 -5.32
C LEU A 340 -14.35 -4.61 -6.71
N GLN A 341 -13.82 -5.61 -7.42
CA GLN A 341 -14.13 -5.87 -8.82
C GLN A 341 -14.81 -7.22 -9.08
N ALA A 342 -14.78 -8.16 -8.11
CA ALA A 342 -15.23 -9.55 -8.35
C ALA A 342 -16.69 -9.64 -8.78
N SER A 343 -17.61 -9.00 -8.06
CA SER A 343 -19.04 -8.98 -8.41
C SER A 343 -19.29 -8.25 -9.74
N ALA A 344 -18.55 -7.17 -10.01
CA ALA A 344 -18.65 -6.44 -11.28
C ALA A 344 -18.20 -7.32 -12.46
N LEU A 345 -17.09 -8.03 -12.31
CA LEU A 345 -16.57 -8.95 -13.32
C LEU A 345 -17.56 -10.10 -13.59
N ALA A 346 -18.12 -10.69 -12.52
CA ALA A 346 -19.13 -11.74 -12.61
C ALA A 346 -20.42 -11.27 -13.29
N ALA A 347 -20.83 -10.04 -13.05
CA ALA A 347 -22.00 -9.45 -13.70
C ALA A 347 -21.74 -9.14 -15.19
N TRP A 348 -20.52 -8.64 -15.53
CA TRP A 348 -20.19 -8.24 -16.89
C TRP A 348 -20.13 -9.41 -17.90
N GLN A 349 -19.43 -10.49 -17.56
CA GLN A 349 -19.25 -11.69 -18.41
C GLN A 349 -18.80 -11.41 -19.86
N GLY A 350 -18.07 -10.31 -20.08
CA GLY A 350 -17.61 -9.92 -21.42
C GLY A 350 -18.72 -9.40 -22.35
N LYS A 351 -19.89 -9.09 -21.85
CA LYS A 351 -21.05 -8.69 -22.65
C LYS A 351 -21.35 -7.20 -22.48
N ALA A 352 -21.38 -6.46 -23.58
CA ALA A 352 -21.72 -5.02 -23.57
C ALA A 352 -23.11 -4.76 -22.92
N ALA A 353 -24.09 -5.65 -23.16
CA ALA A 353 -25.41 -5.54 -22.57
C ALA A 353 -25.44 -5.59 -21.04
N ASN A 354 -24.39 -6.13 -20.42
CA ASN A 354 -24.28 -6.24 -18.97
C ASN A 354 -23.52 -5.06 -18.33
N LYS A 355 -23.07 -4.07 -19.13
CA LYS A 355 -22.25 -2.94 -18.62
C LYS A 355 -22.92 -2.23 -17.45
N ALA A 356 -24.19 -1.89 -17.55
CA ALA A 356 -24.92 -1.17 -16.50
C ALA A 356 -25.02 -1.98 -15.20
N ALA A 357 -25.34 -3.28 -15.28
CA ALA A 357 -25.41 -4.16 -14.10
C ALA A 357 -24.04 -4.31 -13.41
N ALA A 358 -22.99 -4.44 -14.21
CA ALA A 358 -21.63 -4.55 -13.68
C ALA A 358 -21.14 -3.23 -13.02
N GLN A 359 -21.47 -2.08 -13.60
CA GLN A 359 -21.20 -0.77 -13.00
C GLN A 359 -21.94 -0.57 -11.68
N GLU A 360 -23.19 -1.03 -11.58
CA GLU A 360 -23.95 -0.96 -10.32
C GLU A 360 -23.36 -1.88 -9.25
N ALA A 361 -22.91 -3.09 -9.61
CA ALA A 361 -22.21 -3.98 -8.69
C ALA A 361 -20.91 -3.35 -8.18
N PHE A 362 -20.12 -2.73 -9.05
CA PHE A 362 -18.90 -1.99 -8.68
C PHE A 362 -19.21 -0.82 -7.75
N ARG A 363 -20.18 0.02 -8.11
CA ARG A 363 -20.59 1.20 -7.33
C ARG A 363 -21.08 0.80 -5.95
N SER A 364 -21.92 -0.23 -5.85
CA SER A 364 -22.43 -0.76 -4.59
C SER A 364 -21.29 -1.22 -3.67
N ARG A 365 -20.33 -2.00 -4.20
CA ARG A 365 -19.19 -2.48 -3.41
C ARG A 365 -18.26 -1.33 -2.98
N ALA A 366 -18.03 -0.35 -3.83
CA ALA A 366 -17.24 0.83 -3.48
C ALA A 366 -17.91 1.62 -2.34
N LYS A 367 -19.22 1.79 -2.38
CA LYS A 367 -20.00 2.45 -1.32
C LYS A 367 -19.91 1.71 0.01
N ILE A 368 -20.02 0.39 0.00
CA ILE A 368 -19.85 -0.48 1.18
C ILE A 368 -18.45 -0.29 1.77
N ASN A 369 -17.39 -0.31 0.95
CA ASN A 369 -16.04 -0.09 1.41
C ASN A 369 -15.79 1.34 1.93
N GLY A 370 -16.46 2.34 1.36
CA GLY A 370 -16.46 3.71 1.88
C GLY A 370 -17.05 3.80 3.30
N LEU A 371 -18.15 3.09 3.57
CA LEU A 371 -18.71 2.97 4.92
C LEU A 371 -17.76 2.19 5.84
N ALA A 372 -17.15 1.10 5.36
CA ALA A 372 -16.18 0.33 6.14
C ALA A 372 -14.95 1.17 6.54
N ALA A 373 -14.46 2.05 5.66
CA ALA A 373 -13.38 2.99 5.96
C ALA A 373 -13.74 4.02 7.05
N LYS A 374 -15.02 4.19 7.34
CA LYS A 374 -15.53 5.02 8.45
C LYS A 374 -15.88 4.21 9.70
N GLY A 375 -15.82 2.86 9.63
CA GLY A 375 -16.29 1.98 10.70
C GLY A 375 -17.83 1.91 10.81
N GLU A 376 -18.54 2.29 9.77
CA GLU A 376 -20.00 2.37 9.74
C GLU A 376 -20.67 1.18 9.05
N TYR A 377 -19.89 0.33 8.37
CA TYR A 377 -20.43 -0.83 7.69
C TYR A 377 -20.82 -1.94 8.67
N LYS A 378 -22.02 -2.47 8.48
CA LYS A 378 -22.52 -3.66 9.18
C LYS A 378 -22.97 -4.68 8.13
N PRO A 379 -22.51 -5.94 8.22
CA PRO A 379 -22.97 -6.99 7.32
C PRO A 379 -24.49 -7.12 7.35
N SER A 380 -25.12 -7.25 6.18
CA SER A 380 -26.56 -7.54 6.09
C SER A 380 -26.75 -9.07 6.06
N SER A 381 -27.88 -9.53 6.61
CA SER A 381 -28.30 -10.94 6.55
C SER A 381 -28.59 -11.43 5.11
N SER A 382 -28.62 -10.54 4.14
CA SER A 382 -28.92 -10.77 2.73
C SER A 382 -27.75 -10.57 1.80
N SER A 383 -26.50 -10.80 2.26
CA SER A 383 -25.33 -10.70 1.38
C SER A 383 -25.43 -11.69 0.22
N ASP A 384 -25.17 -11.19 -0.99
CA ASP A 384 -25.18 -11.98 -2.21
C ASP A 384 -24.12 -13.10 -2.10
N LYS A 385 -24.48 -14.31 -2.56
CA LYS A 385 -23.56 -15.47 -2.57
C LYS A 385 -22.26 -15.18 -3.31
N ALA A 386 -22.27 -14.33 -4.33
CA ALA A 386 -21.09 -13.95 -5.08
C ALA A 386 -20.11 -13.14 -4.21
N SER A 387 -20.59 -12.24 -3.37
CA SER A 387 -19.76 -11.41 -2.47
C SER A 387 -19.12 -12.18 -1.32
N MET A 388 -19.66 -13.35 -1.00
CA MET A 388 -19.16 -14.26 0.04
C MET A 388 -18.09 -15.25 -0.46
N GLN A 389 -17.90 -15.34 -1.77
CA GLN A 389 -16.95 -16.28 -2.35
C GLN A 389 -15.50 -15.86 -2.02
N SER A 390 -14.69 -16.82 -1.53
CA SER A 390 -13.26 -16.62 -1.33
C SER A 390 -12.57 -16.26 -2.65
N LEU A 391 -11.74 -15.23 -2.62
CA LEU A 391 -10.97 -14.74 -3.76
C LEU A 391 -9.49 -15.16 -3.67
N TYR A 392 -9.19 -16.10 -2.75
CA TYR A 392 -7.84 -16.59 -2.53
C TYR A 392 -7.28 -17.30 -3.78
N THR A 393 -6.04 -17.02 -4.07
CA THR A 393 -5.25 -17.71 -5.10
C THR A 393 -3.86 -17.98 -4.50
N ALA A 394 -3.47 -19.26 -4.46
CA ALA A 394 -2.18 -19.66 -3.91
C ALA A 394 -1.02 -19.01 -4.68
N SER A 395 0.03 -18.60 -3.97
CA SER A 395 1.25 -18.00 -4.54
C SER A 395 0.92 -16.88 -5.55
N TYR A 396 0.02 -15.99 -5.18
CA TYR A 396 -0.51 -14.97 -6.09
C TYR A 396 0.58 -14.04 -6.61
N ILE A 397 0.88 -14.18 -7.90
CA ILE A 397 1.82 -13.32 -8.64
C ILE A 397 1.00 -12.34 -9.51
N TYR A 398 1.36 -11.07 -9.42
CA TYR A 398 0.80 -9.99 -10.25
C TYR A 398 1.38 -10.00 -11.65
#